data_a26289968a05b8239f65cc96527ab24c
#
_entry.id   a26289968a05b8239f65cc96527ab24c
#
_cell.length_a   1.000
_cell.length_b   1.000
_cell.length_c   1.000
_cell.angle_alpha   90.00
_cell.angle_beta   90.00
_cell.angle_gamma   90.00
#
_symmetry.space_group_name_H-M   'P 1'
#
loop_
_entity.id
_entity.type
_entity.pdbx_description
1 polymer ?
#
loop_
_entity_poly.entity_id
_entity_poly.type
_entity_poly.pdbx_seq_one_letter_code
_entity_poly.pdbx_strand_id
1 'polypeptide(L)'
;MRDFGGAARPYNIAVLPADHENLYVYLYPAQVTAGVYPLGADVRYRISSDGTRITEKRQMHKTIIESVTARTDMTVKGGYHSHVLSEVPEDTDVFLVLTRKPQVPEVVVAGHYMFTIDVTGKIMVEDRPR
;
A
#
# COMPACT_ATOMS: atom_id res chain seq x y z
N MET A 1 -14.20 -5.51 6.93
CA MET A 1 -14.15 -5.16 5.49
C MET A 1 -15.43 -4.51 4.96
N ARG A 2 -16.59 -4.80 5.51
CA ARG A 2 -17.87 -4.18 5.04
C ARG A 2 -17.86 -2.66 5.08
N ASP A 3 -17.18 -2.08 6.07
CA ASP A 3 -17.11 -0.62 6.25
C ASP A 3 -16.38 0.12 5.13
N PHE A 4 -15.51 -0.57 4.38
CA PHE A 4 -14.65 0.03 3.37
C PHE A 4 -14.91 -0.48 1.95
N GLY A 5 -15.93 -1.33 1.76
CA GLY A 5 -16.25 -1.85 0.43
C GLY A 5 -15.12 -2.60 -0.25
N GLY A 6 -14.43 -3.46 0.49
CA GLY A 6 -13.32 -4.25 -0.04
C GLY A 6 -13.68 -5.04 -1.29
N ALA A 7 -12.67 -5.35 -2.11
CA ALA A 7 -12.87 -6.10 -3.35
C ALA A 7 -13.27 -7.57 -3.09
N ALA A 8 -14.02 -8.15 -4.03
CA ALA A 8 -14.45 -9.56 -3.98
C ALA A 8 -13.28 -10.49 -4.39
N ARG A 9 -12.26 -10.60 -3.56
CA ARG A 9 -11.06 -11.43 -3.78
C ARG A 9 -10.44 -11.82 -2.43
N PRO A 10 -9.51 -12.78 -2.38
CA PRO A 10 -8.81 -13.13 -1.16
C PRO A 10 -8.01 -11.94 -0.59
N TYR A 11 -7.97 -11.84 0.73
CA TYR A 11 -7.21 -10.84 1.48
C TYR A 11 -6.20 -11.51 2.40
N ASN A 12 -5.06 -10.88 2.53
CA ASN A 12 -4.09 -11.17 3.57
C ASN A 12 -4.37 -10.31 4.80
N ILE A 13 -3.95 -10.82 5.96
CA ILE A 13 -4.01 -10.12 7.23
C ILE A 13 -2.60 -10.03 7.77
N ALA A 14 -2.16 -8.83 8.16
CA ALA A 14 -0.92 -8.62 8.89
C ALA A 14 -1.21 -7.91 10.21
N VAL A 15 -0.57 -8.35 11.28
CA VAL A 15 -0.69 -7.73 12.61
C VAL A 15 0.68 -7.26 13.03
N LEU A 16 0.83 -5.97 13.29
CA LEU A 16 2.07 -5.33 13.70
C LEU A 16 1.88 -4.55 14.99
N PRO A 17 2.94 -4.42 15.81
CA PRO A 17 2.89 -3.52 16.96
C PRO A 17 2.66 -2.06 16.52
N ALA A 18 1.85 -1.35 17.28
CA ALA A 18 1.68 0.09 17.21
C ALA A 18 2.21 0.73 18.50
N ASP A 19 2.14 2.05 18.62
CA ASP A 19 2.51 2.76 19.84
C ASP A 19 1.56 2.41 21.01
N HIS A 20 2.01 2.65 22.24
CA HIS A 20 1.25 2.42 23.46
C HIS A 20 0.68 0.99 23.59
N GLU A 21 1.45 -0.01 23.14
CA GLU A 21 1.07 -1.44 23.17
C GLU A 21 -0.17 -1.79 22.33
N ASN A 22 -0.66 -0.85 21.52
CA ASN A 22 -1.72 -1.13 20.55
C ASN A 22 -1.20 -1.98 19.38
N LEU A 23 -2.13 -2.45 18.56
CA LEU A 23 -1.84 -3.25 17.38
C LEU A 23 -2.38 -2.56 16.13
N TYR A 24 -1.60 -2.63 15.04
CA TYR A 24 -2.12 -2.38 13.70
C TYR A 24 -2.52 -3.71 13.07
N VAL A 25 -3.72 -3.74 12.52
CA VAL A 25 -4.23 -4.86 11.73
C VAL A 25 -4.46 -4.38 10.30
N TYR A 26 -3.70 -4.92 9.36
CA TYR A 26 -3.79 -4.62 7.95
C TYR A 26 -4.60 -5.69 7.24
N LEU A 27 -5.53 -5.26 6.41
CA LEU A 27 -6.25 -6.11 5.45
C LEU A 27 -5.92 -5.61 4.05
N TYR A 28 -5.30 -6.43 3.24
CA TYR A 28 -4.86 -6.07 1.90
C TYR A 28 -5.05 -7.24 0.92
N PRO A 29 -5.28 -6.95 -0.39
CA PRO A 29 -5.52 -7.99 -1.37
C PRO A 29 -4.37 -8.98 -1.47
N ALA A 30 -4.69 -10.27 -1.48
CA ALA A 30 -3.70 -11.31 -1.70
C ALA A 30 -3.25 -11.33 -3.17
N GLN A 31 -1.98 -11.63 -3.41
CA GLN A 31 -1.48 -11.96 -4.73
C GLN A 31 -2.05 -13.32 -5.15
N VAL A 32 -2.74 -13.38 -6.27
CA VAL A 32 -3.34 -14.61 -6.79
C VAL A 32 -2.71 -15.06 -8.11
N THR A 33 -1.90 -14.23 -8.72
CA THR A 33 -1.20 -14.51 -9.98
C THR A 33 0.28 -14.17 -9.83
N ALA A 34 1.17 -15.08 -10.20
CA ALA A 34 2.60 -14.83 -10.15
C ALA A 34 2.98 -13.64 -11.04
N GLY A 35 3.85 -12.76 -10.55
CA GLY A 35 4.30 -11.56 -11.27
C GLY A 35 3.28 -10.42 -11.33
N VAL A 36 2.09 -10.58 -10.75
CA VAL A 36 1.06 -9.55 -10.66
C VAL A 36 0.86 -9.18 -9.21
N TYR A 37 1.19 -7.97 -8.85
CA TYR A 37 1.18 -7.48 -7.47
C TYR A 37 0.02 -6.51 -7.27
N PRO A 38 -1.01 -6.88 -6.48
CA PRO A 38 -2.12 -5.98 -6.20
C PRO A 38 -1.72 -4.91 -5.18
N LEU A 39 -2.15 -3.68 -5.42
CA LEU A 39 -2.06 -2.57 -4.49
C LEU A 39 -3.43 -1.89 -4.43
N GLY A 40 -3.91 -1.65 -3.24
CA GLY A 40 -5.15 -0.88 -3.06
C GLY A 40 -6.30 -1.69 -2.49
N ALA A 41 -7.44 -1.05 -2.33
CA ALA A 41 -8.60 -1.56 -1.59
C ALA A 41 -8.21 -2.16 -0.24
N ASP A 42 -7.29 -1.51 0.46
CA ASP A 42 -6.63 -1.93 1.68
C ASP A 42 -7.00 -1.01 2.85
N VAL A 43 -7.03 -1.60 4.03
CA VAL A 43 -7.38 -0.88 5.25
C VAL A 43 -6.43 -1.23 6.38
N ARG A 44 -6.23 -0.29 7.29
CA ARG A 44 -5.54 -0.49 8.55
C ARG A 44 -6.48 -0.16 9.69
N TYR A 45 -6.59 -1.07 10.62
CA TYR A 45 -7.24 -0.83 11.90
C TYR A 45 -6.20 -0.66 12.98
N ARG A 46 -6.41 0.29 13.89
CA ARG A 46 -5.69 0.33 15.16
C ARG A 46 -6.58 -0.28 16.23
N ILE A 47 -6.04 -1.25 16.95
CA ILE A 47 -6.77 -2.03 17.93
C ILE A 47 -6.09 -1.86 19.29
N SER A 48 -6.89 -1.74 20.34
CA SER A 48 -6.38 -1.67 21.72
C SER A 48 -5.56 -2.90 22.09
N SER A 49 -4.63 -2.75 23.05
CA SER A 49 -3.70 -3.81 23.46
C SER A 49 -4.40 -5.10 23.92
N ASP A 50 -5.60 -5.01 24.48
CA ASP A 50 -6.41 -6.15 24.88
C ASP A 50 -7.22 -6.78 23.73
N GLY A 51 -7.17 -6.20 22.53
CA GLY A 51 -7.88 -6.70 21.36
C GLY A 51 -9.39 -6.43 21.32
N THR A 52 -9.92 -5.63 22.26
CA THR A 52 -11.39 -5.48 22.42
C THR A 52 -11.98 -4.28 21.70
N ARG A 53 -11.16 -3.27 21.35
CA ARG A 53 -11.65 -2.01 20.75
C ARG A 53 -10.87 -1.62 19.52
N ILE A 54 -11.60 -1.20 18.48
CA ILE A 54 -11.04 -0.52 17.31
C ILE A 54 -10.98 0.98 17.65
N THR A 55 -9.75 1.53 17.69
CA THR A 55 -9.51 2.94 18.04
C THR A 55 -9.29 3.83 16.80
N GLU A 56 -8.94 3.25 15.67
CA GLU A 56 -8.78 3.95 14.39
C GLU A 56 -9.13 3.01 13.23
N LYS A 57 -9.80 3.56 12.24
CA LYS A 57 -10.04 2.90 10.94
C LYS A 57 -9.46 3.79 9.85
N ARG A 58 -8.55 3.27 9.05
CA ARG A 58 -7.91 4.01 7.97
C ARG A 58 -8.00 3.23 6.66
N GLN A 59 -8.78 3.75 5.73
CA GLN A 59 -8.73 3.27 4.34
C GLN A 59 -7.53 3.93 3.65
N MET A 60 -6.57 3.12 3.20
CA MET A 60 -5.34 3.62 2.59
C MET A 60 -5.53 3.89 1.10
N HIS A 61 -6.15 2.96 0.38
CA HIS A 61 -6.47 3.13 -1.04
C HIS A 61 -7.90 2.70 -1.33
N LYS A 62 -8.52 3.38 -2.29
CA LYS A 62 -9.92 3.14 -2.64
C LYS A 62 -10.08 1.97 -3.62
N THR A 63 -9.24 1.92 -4.63
CA THR A 63 -9.34 0.94 -5.74
C THR A 63 -8.08 0.09 -5.82
N ILE A 64 -8.17 -1.05 -6.51
CA ILE A 64 -7.02 -1.92 -6.74
C ILE A 64 -6.33 -1.52 -8.05
N ILE A 65 -5.01 -1.41 -7.97
CA ILE A 65 -4.10 -1.31 -9.10
C ILE A 65 -3.29 -2.61 -9.15
N GLU A 66 -3.14 -3.19 -10.33
CA GLU A 66 -2.32 -4.38 -10.49
C GLU A 66 -0.99 -4.01 -11.14
N SER A 67 0.10 -4.19 -10.39
CA SER A 67 1.46 -3.93 -10.86
C SER A 67 2.02 -5.21 -11.50
N VAL A 68 2.23 -5.17 -12.83
CA VAL A 68 2.80 -6.28 -13.58
C VAL A 68 4.26 -5.99 -13.88
N THR A 69 5.16 -6.75 -13.26
CA THR A 69 6.61 -6.58 -13.43
C THR A 69 7.26 -7.65 -14.31
N ALA A 70 6.64 -8.81 -14.43
CA ALA A 70 7.12 -9.92 -15.25
C ALA A 70 6.60 -9.79 -16.69
N ARG A 71 7.18 -8.85 -17.46
CA ARG A 71 6.88 -8.69 -18.90
C ARG A 71 8.00 -9.27 -19.73
N THR A 72 7.65 -9.97 -20.81
CA THR A 72 8.62 -10.64 -21.70
C THR A 72 9.23 -9.71 -22.72
N ASP A 73 8.56 -8.59 -23.01
CA ASP A 73 8.88 -7.68 -24.11
C ASP A 73 9.54 -6.36 -23.65
N MET A 74 9.63 -6.11 -22.35
CA MET A 74 10.18 -4.88 -21.81
C MET A 74 10.70 -5.04 -20.38
N THR A 75 11.66 -4.21 -20.01
CA THR A 75 12.17 -4.10 -18.65
C THR A 75 11.41 -2.99 -17.91
N VAL A 76 10.75 -3.34 -16.80
CA VAL A 76 10.10 -2.37 -15.93
C VAL A 76 11.15 -1.70 -15.05
N LYS A 77 11.25 -0.37 -15.10
CA LYS A 77 12.22 0.44 -14.35
C LYS A 77 11.65 1.05 -13.07
N GLY A 78 10.32 1.14 -12.95
CA GLY A 78 9.63 1.72 -11.82
C GLY A 78 8.13 1.57 -11.95
N GLY A 79 7.41 1.90 -10.88
CA GLY A 79 5.96 1.99 -10.85
C GLY A 79 5.51 3.44 -10.60
N TYR A 80 4.24 3.67 -10.79
CA TYR A 80 3.61 4.97 -10.60
C TYR A 80 2.14 4.81 -10.26
N HIS A 81 1.68 5.54 -9.27
CA HIS A 81 0.25 5.69 -9.00
C HIS A 81 -0.06 7.00 -8.28
N SER A 82 -1.34 7.34 -8.17
CA SER A 82 -1.80 8.54 -7.47
C SER A 82 -2.74 8.18 -6.32
N HIS A 83 -2.66 8.96 -5.25
CA HIS A 83 -3.56 8.85 -4.11
C HIS A 83 -4.79 9.76 -4.29
N VAL A 84 -5.93 9.24 -3.86
CA VAL A 84 -7.20 9.99 -3.84
C VAL A 84 -7.75 10.17 -2.43
N LEU A 85 -7.28 9.39 -1.45
CA LEU A 85 -7.75 9.42 -0.07
C LEU A 85 -6.79 10.12 0.89
N SER A 86 -5.51 10.23 0.54
CA SER A 86 -4.49 10.86 1.38
C SER A 86 -3.49 11.67 0.57
N GLU A 87 -2.76 12.56 1.23
CA GLU A 87 -1.73 13.39 0.63
C GLU A 87 -0.31 12.91 0.95
N VAL A 88 -0.19 11.68 1.40
CA VAL A 88 1.09 11.06 1.78
C VAL A 88 1.12 9.60 1.30
N PRO A 89 2.31 8.99 1.14
CA PRO A 89 2.42 7.54 0.94
C PRO A 89 1.85 6.78 2.14
N GLU A 90 1.33 5.61 1.85
CA GLU A 90 0.77 4.70 2.85
C GLU A 90 1.74 3.53 3.13
N ASP A 91 1.53 2.84 4.24
CA ASP A 91 2.36 1.71 4.64
C ASP A 91 2.43 0.62 3.56
N THR A 92 1.31 0.39 2.86
CA THR A 92 1.23 -0.61 1.79
C THR A 92 1.93 -0.22 0.51
N ASP A 93 2.19 1.07 0.26
CA ASP A 93 3.05 1.52 -0.84
C ASP A 93 4.49 1.06 -0.61
N VAL A 94 4.99 1.26 0.61
CA VAL A 94 6.33 0.80 0.99
C VAL A 94 6.42 -0.72 0.94
N PHE A 95 5.40 -1.41 1.45
CA PHE A 95 5.32 -2.86 1.39
C PHE A 95 5.38 -3.39 -0.05
N LEU A 96 4.68 -2.75 -0.98
CA LEU A 96 4.73 -3.11 -2.41
C LEU A 96 6.16 -3.03 -2.95
N VAL A 97 6.87 -1.94 -2.69
CA VAL A 97 8.25 -1.75 -3.18
C VAL A 97 9.18 -2.80 -2.61
N LEU A 98 9.05 -3.11 -1.32
CA LEU A 98 9.92 -4.06 -0.63
C LEU A 98 9.67 -5.51 -1.04
N THR A 99 8.47 -5.85 -1.48
CA THR A 99 8.07 -7.24 -1.76
C THR A 99 7.96 -7.58 -3.24
N ARG A 100 7.71 -6.60 -4.10
CA ARG A 100 7.58 -6.78 -5.55
C ARG A 100 8.88 -7.30 -6.17
N LYS A 101 8.78 -8.23 -7.10
CA LYS A 101 9.94 -8.81 -7.82
C LYS A 101 9.77 -8.66 -9.34
N PRO A 102 10.79 -8.18 -10.04
CA PRO A 102 12.02 -7.56 -9.52
C PRO A 102 11.71 -6.28 -8.74
N GLN A 103 12.58 -5.95 -7.78
CA GLN A 103 12.41 -4.71 -7.02
C GLN A 103 12.67 -3.50 -7.92
N VAL A 104 11.70 -2.60 -7.96
CA VAL A 104 11.81 -1.31 -8.65
C VAL A 104 11.19 -0.22 -7.77
N PRO A 105 11.65 1.03 -7.88
CA PRO A 105 11.07 2.12 -7.12
C PRO A 105 9.62 2.40 -7.54
N GLU A 106 8.90 3.09 -6.67
CA GLU A 106 7.52 3.54 -6.91
C GLU A 106 7.44 5.05 -6.76
N VAL A 107 6.77 5.70 -7.69
CA VAL A 107 6.43 7.12 -7.60
C VAL A 107 4.96 7.24 -7.20
N VAL A 108 4.71 7.94 -6.12
CA VAL A 108 3.37 8.21 -5.59
C VAL A 108 3.07 9.70 -5.75
N VAL A 109 2.03 10.05 -6.47
CA VAL A 109 1.54 11.43 -6.55
C VAL A 109 0.39 11.61 -5.58
N ALA A 110 0.55 12.53 -4.65
CA ALA A 110 -0.45 12.82 -3.63
C ALA A 110 -0.51 14.33 -3.37
N GLY A 111 -1.67 14.93 -3.61
CA GLY A 111 -1.85 16.37 -3.49
C GLY A 111 -0.89 17.16 -4.37
N HIS A 112 -0.11 18.05 -3.76
CA HIS A 112 0.87 18.90 -4.43
C HIS A 112 2.26 18.28 -4.54
N TYR A 113 2.45 17.08 -4.02
CA TYR A 113 3.74 16.44 -3.90
C TYR A 113 3.87 15.19 -4.77
N MET A 114 5.09 14.87 -5.09
CA MET A 114 5.50 13.63 -5.71
C MET A 114 6.50 12.95 -4.77
N PHE A 115 6.20 11.75 -4.38
CA PHE A 115 7.04 10.94 -3.50
C PHE A 115 7.68 9.82 -4.30
N THR A 116 8.97 9.60 -4.08
CA THR A 116 9.66 8.43 -4.63
C THR A 116 10.03 7.50 -3.48
N ILE A 117 9.55 6.28 -3.54
CA ILE A 117 9.93 5.21 -2.61
C ILE A 117 10.98 4.36 -3.32
N ASP A 118 12.22 4.40 -2.84
CA ASP A 118 13.29 3.61 -3.42
C ASP A 118 13.21 2.13 -2.98
N VAL A 119 14.04 1.30 -3.59
CA VAL A 119 14.03 -0.16 -3.33
C VAL A 119 14.42 -0.55 -1.91
N THR A 120 14.94 0.38 -1.11
CA THR A 120 15.22 0.19 0.32
C THR A 120 14.05 0.60 1.22
N GLY A 121 12.99 1.17 0.64
CA GLY A 121 11.85 1.70 1.38
C GLY A 121 12.01 3.16 1.84
N LYS A 122 13.10 3.83 1.45
CA LYS A 122 13.30 5.25 1.74
C LYS A 122 12.39 6.11 0.88
N ILE A 123 11.76 7.10 1.50
CA ILE A 123 10.83 8.01 0.85
C ILE A 123 11.52 9.37 0.66
N MET A 124 11.51 9.86 -0.59
CA MET A 124 11.94 11.20 -0.96
C MET A 124 10.73 11.98 -1.46
N VAL A 125 10.68 13.27 -1.17
CA VAL A 125 9.56 14.14 -1.55
C VAL A 125 10.05 15.29 -2.42
N GLU A 126 9.27 15.60 -3.45
CA GLU A 126 9.49 16.73 -4.36
C GLU A 126 8.16 17.43 -4.63
N ASP A 127 8.22 18.73 -4.96
CA ASP A 127 7.04 19.42 -5.46
C ASP A 127 6.62 18.84 -6.81
N ARG A 128 5.31 18.69 -6.98
CA ARG A 128 4.77 18.20 -8.24
C ARG A 128 5.06 19.24 -9.35
N PRO A 129 5.64 18.84 -10.49
CA PRO A 129 5.81 19.71 -11.62
C PRO A 129 4.46 20.30 -12.06
N ARG A 130 4.46 21.61 -12.34
CA ARG A 130 3.27 22.31 -12.83
C ARG A 130 2.99 21.98 -14.29
#